data_8f268e6a0c6b2aee33ee8c58b6ce3065
#
_entry.id   8f268e6a0c6b2aee33ee8c58b6ce3065
#
_cell.length_a   1.000
_cell.length_b   1.000
_cell.length_c   1.000
_cell.angle_alpha   90.00
_cell.angle_beta   90.00
_cell.angle_gamma   90.00
#
_symmetry.space_group_name_H-M   'P 1'
#
loop_
_entity.id
_entity.type
_entity.pdbx_description
1 polymer ?
#
loop_
_entity_poly.entity_id
_entity_poly.type
_entity_poly.pdbx_seq_one_letter_code
_entity_poly.pdbx_strand_id
1 'polypeptide(L)'
;MQFNLAWLSKHVYDVDVFSNSMTIHFRSRLWPTVVILLAAFSGIAAAQTSAPSAAPEGLKPILDYITSGWDTLTRSMADCQSVVDPKITQASVLYVPNGFTEPPALQNLTSKCNVRVEHLAAPIRQLGEVNTSNIDPPGLLYLPNKYVVPGGRFNEMYGWDSYFIVRGLLRAGRVDLARGMVENFFFEIENYGAMLNANRTYYLTRSQPPFLSSMVVDVYEAQKQAGKGARPDRAWLERAYNDLEKDYKMWTRAPHLAGDTGLSRYYDFGDGPPPEAVKDETGFYRKVAEYFFFHPSQADGYVVPVTASGSQSVAGSPYSLQVCDAATTMEKTTCETARQFKLSSDYYKGDRSMRESGFDVSFRFGAFGSATHHYAPVCLNSLLYKNEKDLAQISVWLGNDENAKQWNQRAEDRKKLINRYLWNQQQGMFFDFNFVSNKMSSYVYASMFYPLWAGLATKEQAKAVAGNVGRFERPGGIPMSTDDTGAQWDLPYGWGNIEMLAIEGLRRYGYNSDADRISYEFLSMVAENFRRDGNIREKYNVVTRSSEAHAELGYQMNVIGFGWTNAAFLELLHALPREMAERLALEQEQPLPAARQ
;
A
#
# COMPACT_ATOMS: atom_id res chain seq x y z
N MET A 1 36.76 50.67 -8.08
CA MET A 1 37.93 50.12 -7.40
C MET A 1 37.92 48.62 -7.74
N GLN A 2 38.46 48.17 -8.83
CA GLN A 2 39.85 47.96 -9.28
C GLN A 2 40.71 47.29 -8.22
N PHE A 3 41.11 46.11 -8.56
CA PHE A 3 42.42 45.47 -8.74
C PHE A 3 42.29 43.98 -8.53
N ASN A 4 42.66 43.13 -9.36
CA ASN A 4 43.67 42.69 -10.35
C ASN A 4 44.04 41.24 -10.01
N LEU A 5 43.83 40.31 -10.87
CA LEU A 5 44.62 39.64 -11.91
C LEU A 5 45.95 39.00 -11.47
N ALA A 6 45.99 37.73 -11.82
CA ALA A 6 47.11 36.97 -12.37
C ALA A 6 48.11 36.30 -11.43
N TRP A 7 48.28 34.99 -11.62
CA TRP A 7 49.55 34.47 -12.15
C TRP A 7 49.38 33.10 -12.84
N LEU A 8 49.89 33.05 -14.04
CA LEU A 8 50.07 31.95 -14.99
C LEU A 8 51.31 31.10 -14.62
N SER A 9 51.34 29.81 -14.93
CA SER A 9 52.10 29.23 -16.05
C SER A 9 52.34 27.74 -15.87
N LYS A 10 51.95 26.98 -16.88
CA LYS A 10 52.74 26.16 -17.81
C LYS A 10 53.49 24.95 -17.21
N HIS A 11 53.11 23.75 -17.67
CA HIS A 11 54.08 22.93 -18.45
C HIS A 11 53.30 21.92 -19.32
N VAL A 12 53.54 22.07 -20.61
CA VAL A 12 53.22 21.17 -21.73
C VAL A 12 54.37 20.19 -21.86
N TYR A 13 54.10 18.93 -22.06
CA TYR A 13 54.97 18.04 -22.86
C TYR A 13 54.13 17.15 -23.73
N ASP A 14 54.26 17.37 -25.04
CA ASP A 14 54.02 16.46 -26.15
C ASP A 14 55.04 15.31 -26.12
N VAL A 15 54.71 14.19 -26.74
CA VAL A 15 55.46 13.50 -27.81
C VAL A 15 55.07 12.03 -27.94
N ASP A 16 54.46 11.74 -29.06
CA ASP A 16 54.67 10.79 -30.16
C ASP A 16 54.56 9.25 -29.93
N VAL A 17 53.83 8.78 -30.87
CA VAL A 17 53.63 7.44 -31.44
C VAL A 17 54.98 6.81 -31.81
N PHE A 18 55.18 5.51 -31.44
CA PHE A 18 55.83 4.54 -32.35
C PHE A 18 55.41 3.07 -32.03
N SER A 19 54.98 2.41 -33.08
CA SER A 19 54.76 0.97 -33.21
C SER A 19 56.08 0.20 -33.02
N ASN A 20 56.07 -0.95 -32.30
CA ASN A 20 56.63 -2.20 -32.83
C ASN A 20 56.43 -3.40 -31.88
N SER A 21 56.04 -4.48 -32.49
CA SER A 21 55.97 -5.84 -31.94
C SER A 21 57.33 -6.33 -31.44
N MET A 22 57.33 -6.93 -30.23
CA MET A 22 58.41 -7.82 -29.83
C MET A 22 57.90 -8.96 -28.96
N THR A 23 57.96 -10.18 -29.53
CA THR A 23 57.70 -11.46 -28.88
C THR A 23 58.91 -11.80 -28.03
N ILE A 24 58.71 -11.99 -26.73
CA ILE A 24 59.75 -12.57 -25.86
C ILE A 24 59.18 -13.79 -25.12
N HIS A 25 59.74 -14.96 -25.44
CA HIS A 25 59.62 -16.17 -24.66
C HIS A 25 60.36 -16.05 -23.36
N PHE A 26 59.71 -16.32 -22.22
CA PHE A 26 60.39 -16.60 -20.96
C PHE A 26 60.00 -17.96 -20.40
N ARG A 27 61.03 -18.77 -20.23
CA ARG A 27 61.02 -20.08 -19.59
C ARG A 27 60.80 -19.95 -18.08
N SER A 28 60.05 -20.92 -17.57
CA SER A 28 59.80 -21.22 -16.18
C SER A 28 61.05 -21.23 -15.28
N ARG A 29 60.98 -20.54 -14.14
CA ARG A 29 61.52 -21.02 -12.86
C ARG A 29 60.71 -20.48 -11.69
N LEU A 30 60.33 -21.38 -10.82
CA LEU A 30 59.63 -21.34 -9.57
C LEU A 30 60.06 -20.22 -8.63
N TRP A 31 59.07 -19.53 -8.03
CA TRP A 31 59.05 -19.24 -6.60
C TRP A 31 57.63 -19.00 -6.12
N PRO A 32 57.17 -19.65 -5.03
CA PRO A 32 55.80 -19.54 -4.52
C PRO A 32 55.75 -18.50 -3.38
N THR A 33 55.41 -17.27 -3.65
CA THR A 33 55.08 -16.31 -2.57
C THR A 33 54.36 -15.05 -3.09
N VAL A 34 53.31 -15.17 -3.88
CA VAL A 34 52.33 -14.06 -4.14
C VAL A 34 50.97 -14.65 -4.48
N VAL A 35 50.42 -15.49 -3.62
CA VAL A 35 49.02 -15.96 -3.69
C VAL A 35 48.42 -15.95 -2.28
N ILE A 36 48.65 -14.89 -1.53
CA ILE A 36 47.92 -14.64 -0.26
C ILE A 36 47.73 -13.12 -0.17
N LEU A 37 46.90 -12.53 -1.02
CA LEU A 37 46.38 -11.17 -0.83
C LEU A 37 45.24 -10.81 -1.83
N LEU A 38 44.46 -11.81 -2.27
CA LEU A 38 43.25 -11.57 -3.07
C LEU A 38 42.05 -12.47 -2.68
N ALA A 39 42.03 -12.92 -1.42
CA ALA A 39 40.95 -13.73 -0.85
C ALA A 39 40.33 -13.08 0.42
N ALA A 40 40.29 -11.74 0.47
CA ALA A 40 39.77 -11.02 1.62
C ALA A 40 38.69 -10.00 1.28
N PHE A 41 37.93 -10.21 0.20
CA PHE A 41 36.71 -9.43 -0.07
C PHE A 41 35.67 -10.31 -0.77
N SER A 42 35.25 -11.38 -0.13
CA SER A 42 34.05 -12.14 -0.47
C SER A 42 33.50 -12.82 0.78
N GLY A 43 33.47 -12.08 1.87
CA GLY A 43 32.74 -12.44 3.07
C GLY A 43 31.30 -11.92 2.98
N ILE A 44 30.58 -12.35 1.96
CA ILE A 44 29.11 -12.40 2.07
C ILE A 44 28.89 -13.58 3.02
N ALA A 45 28.61 -13.27 4.28
CA ALA A 45 28.12 -14.24 5.23
C ALA A 45 26.88 -14.88 4.61
N ALA A 46 27.04 -16.10 4.10
CA ALA A 46 25.92 -16.97 3.85
C ALA A 46 25.23 -17.12 5.20
N ALA A 47 24.09 -16.45 5.36
CA ALA A 47 23.19 -16.73 6.44
C ALA A 47 22.93 -18.24 6.37
N GLN A 48 23.45 -18.98 7.33
CA GLN A 48 23.11 -20.38 7.52
C GLN A 48 21.60 -20.41 7.68
N THR A 49 20.90 -20.93 6.69
CA THR A 49 19.52 -21.36 6.83
C THR A 49 19.52 -22.56 7.79
N SER A 50 19.57 -22.26 9.08
CA SER A 50 19.17 -23.22 10.10
C SER A 50 17.72 -23.59 9.78
N ALA A 51 17.43 -24.89 9.80
CA ALA A 51 16.06 -25.39 9.74
C ALA A 51 15.20 -24.55 10.71
N PRO A 52 13.96 -24.18 10.36
CA PRO A 52 13.13 -23.38 11.23
C PRO A 52 13.07 -24.07 12.59
N SER A 53 13.63 -23.42 13.62
CA SER A 53 13.48 -23.89 14.98
C SER A 53 11.97 -23.89 15.26
N ALA A 54 11.45 -24.94 15.88
CA ALA A 54 10.04 -24.99 16.26
C ALA A 54 9.69 -23.68 16.98
N ALA A 55 8.56 -23.09 16.58
CA ALA A 55 8.09 -21.85 17.22
C ALA A 55 7.98 -22.08 18.74
N PRO A 56 8.36 -21.10 19.58
CA PRO A 56 8.24 -21.22 21.01
C PRO A 56 6.81 -21.57 21.44
N GLU A 57 6.63 -22.47 22.40
CA GLU A 57 5.33 -23.08 22.76
C GLU A 57 4.27 -22.01 23.13
N GLY A 58 4.65 -20.97 23.85
CA GLY A 58 3.73 -19.89 24.26
C GLY A 58 3.12 -19.09 23.08
N LEU A 59 3.72 -19.16 21.87
CA LEU A 59 3.17 -18.51 20.68
C LEU A 59 2.34 -19.46 19.79
N LYS A 60 2.32 -20.75 20.12
CA LYS A 60 1.61 -21.74 19.32
C LYS A 60 0.12 -21.39 19.10
N PRO A 61 -0.67 -20.94 20.09
CA PRO A 61 -2.08 -20.63 19.88
C PRO A 61 -2.32 -19.54 18.82
N ILE A 62 -1.54 -18.46 18.82
CA ILE A 62 -1.69 -17.39 17.84
C ILE A 62 -1.20 -17.82 16.45
N LEU A 63 -0.16 -18.65 16.36
CA LEU A 63 0.35 -19.18 15.10
C LEU A 63 -0.63 -20.20 14.48
N ASP A 64 -1.24 -21.05 15.29
CA ASP A 64 -2.30 -21.98 14.85
C ASP A 64 -3.53 -21.20 14.35
N TYR A 65 -3.93 -20.13 15.06
CA TYR A 65 -4.98 -19.21 14.63
C TYR A 65 -4.69 -18.58 13.26
N ILE A 66 -3.48 -18.05 13.06
CA ILE A 66 -3.09 -17.46 11.77
C ILE A 66 -3.11 -18.53 10.67
N THR A 67 -2.57 -19.71 10.95
CA THR A 67 -2.49 -20.82 9.98
C THR A 67 -3.87 -21.26 9.51
N SER A 68 -4.82 -21.45 10.43
CA SER A 68 -6.20 -21.79 10.11
C SER A 68 -6.96 -20.61 9.50
N GLY A 69 -6.57 -19.39 9.85
CA GLY A 69 -7.11 -18.15 9.33
C GLY A 69 -6.99 -18.04 7.81
N TRP A 70 -5.89 -18.50 7.23
CA TRP A 70 -5.72 -18.49 5.76
C TRP A 70 -6.80 -19.30 5.04
N ASP A 71 -7.19 -20.46 5.58
CA ASP A 71 -8.26 -21.27 4.99
C ASP A 71 -9.63 -20.61 5.18
N THR A 72 -9.89 -20.03 6.35
CA THR A 72 -11.14 -19.31 6.67
C THR A 72 -11.34 -18.08 5.79
N LEU A 73 -10.26 -17.36 5.45
CA LEU A 73 -10.28 -16.15 4.62
C LEU A 73 -10.20 -16.46 3.12
N THR A 74 -9.98 -17.72 2.73
CA THR A 74 -9.92 -18.08 1.30
C THR A 74 -11.32 -18.06 0.69
N ARG A 75 -11.41 -17.47 -0.50
CA ARG A 75 -12.61 -17.40 -1.34
C ARG A 75 -12.37 -18.05 -2.70
N SER A 76 -13.46 -18.49 -3.32
CA SER A 76 -13.46 -19.02 -4.69
C SER A 76 -14.74 -18.59 -5.39
N MET A 77 -14.61 -18.07 -6.59
CA MET A 77 -15.78 -17.71 -7.42
C MET A 77 -16.62 -18.94 -7.87
N ALA A 78 -16.20 -20.16 -7.51
CA ALA A 78 -16.96 -21.38 -7.70
C ALA A 78 -17.84 -21.75 -6.48
N ASP A 79 -17.74 -21.02 -5.37
CA ASP A 79 -18.41 -21.34 -4.11
C ASP A 79 -19.52 -20.34 -3.78
N CYS A 80 -20.73 -20.81 -3.47
CA CYS A 80 -21.86 -19.98 -3.09
C CYS A 80 -21.52 -19.00 -1.97
N GLN A 81 -20.83 -19.46 -0.94
CA GLN A 81 -20.48 -18.66 0.22
C GLN A 81 -19.58 -17.46 -0.14
N SER A 82 -18.80 -17.57 -1.21
CA SER A 82 -17.88 -16.51 -1.68
C SER A 82 -18.58 -15.46 -2.55
N VAL A 83 -19.66 -15.82 -3.24
CA VAL A 83 -20.31 -14.94 -4.24
C VAL A 83 -21.67 -14.40 -3.79
N VAL A 84 -22.33 -15.05 -2.83
CA VAL A 84 -23.57 -14.54 -2.24
C VAL A 84 -23.24 -13.46 -1.21
N ASP A 85 -23.77 -12.25 -1.39
CA ASP A 85 -23.69 -11.19 -0.39
C ASP A 85 -24.82 -11.37 0.65
N PRO A 86 -24.51 -11.76 1.89
CA PRO A 86 -25.52 -12.01 2.91
C PRO A 86 -26.27 -10.75 3.36
N LYS A 87 -25.81 -9.57 2.96
CA LYS A 87 -26.42 -8.29 3.32
C LYS A 87 -27.55 -7.86 2.38
N ILE A 88 -27.74 -8.56 1.27
CA ILE A 88 -28.76 -8.26 0.28
C ILE A 88 -29.80 -9.36 0.24
N THR A 89 -31.09 -8.97 0.14
CA THR A 89 -32.23 -9.92 0.03
C THR A 89 -32.47 -10.37 -1.41
N GLN A 90 -31.99 -9.61 -2.39
CA GLN A 90 -32.07 -9.93 -3.81
C GLN A 90 -30.96 -10.91 -4.21
N ALA A 91 -31.09 -11.50 -5.41
CA ALA A 91 -30.03 -12.34 -5.97
C ALA A 91 -28.73 -11.51 -6.14
N SER A 92 -27.63 -12.05 -5.63
CA SER A 92 -26.30 -11.47 -5.87
C SER A 92 -25.93 -11.57 -7.34
N VAL A 93 -25.14 -10.61 -7.85
CA VAL A 93 -24.68 -10.63 -9.23
C VAL A 93 -23.18 -10.79 -9.28
N LEU A 94 -22.74 -11.76 -10.09
CA LEU A 94 -21.35 -11.96 -10.47
C LEU A 94 -21.17 -11.54 -11.92
N TYR A 95 -20.39 -10.50 -12.15
CA TYR A 95 -20.09 -10.00 -13.49
C TYR A 95 -18.84 -10.66 -14.06
N VAL A 96 -18.95 -11.19 -15.28
CA VAL A 96 -17.83 -11.70 -16.06
C VAL A 96 -17.46 -10.70 -17.17
N PRO A 97 -16.21 -10.71 -17.67
CA PRO A 97 -15.82 -9.82 -18.77
C PRO A 97 -16.69 -9.98 -20.01
N ASN A 98 -16.83 -8.92 -20.80
CA ASN A 98 -17.53 -8.98 -22.07
C ASN A 98 -16.89 -10.04 -23.00
N GLY A 99 -17.70 -10.94 -23.53
CA GLY A 99 -17.23 -12.00 -24.45
C GLY A 99 -16.42 -13.12 -23.76
N PHE A 100 -16.33 -13.14 -22.44
CA PHE A 100 -15.64 -14.18 -21.69
C PHE A 100 -16.42 -15.51 -21.75
N THR A 101 -15.71 -16.61 -22.01
CA THR A 101 -16.31 -17.94 -21.98
C THR A 101 -16.40 -18.41 -20.53
N GLU A 102 -17.62 -18.57 -20.03
CA GLU A 102 -17.86 -19.00 -18.65
C GLU A 102 -17.33 -20.42 -18.41
N PRO A 103 -16.48 -20.62 -17.39
CA PRO A 103 -16.09 -21.95 -17.00
C PRO A 103 -17.28 -22.74 -16.43
N PRO A 104 -17.32 -24.09 -16.55
CA PRO A 104 -18.44 -24.92 -16.08
C PRO A 104 -18.79 -24.72 -14.60
N ALA A 105 -17.84 -24.30 -13.78
CA ALA A 105 -18.06 -24.00 -12.36
C ALA A 105 -19.09 -22.89 -12.15
N LEU A 106 -19.13 -21.86 -13.02
CA LEU A 106 -20.11 -20.76 -12.92
C LEU A 106 -21.54 -21.20 -13.26
N GLN A 107 -21.71 -22.13 -14.19
CA GLN A 107 -23.02 -22.68 -14.52
C GLN A 107 -23.66 -23.39 -13.31
N ASN A 108 -22.83 -24.02 -12.48
CA ASN A 108 -23.28 -24.66 -11.23
C ASN A 108 -23.71 -23.63 -10.16
N LEU A 109 -23.13 -22.42 -10.16
CA LEU A 109 -23.50 -21.36 -9.22
C LEU A 109 -24.95 -20.92 -9.41
N THR A 110 -25.34 -20.61 -10.64
CA THR A 110 -26.70 -20.17 -10.96
C THR A 110 -27.77 -21.21 -10.55
N SER A 111 -27.46 -22.51 -10.64
CA SER A 111 -28.38 -23.56 -10.27
C SER A 111 -28.45 -23.86 -8.77
N LYS A 112 -27.38 -23.59 -8.02
CA LYS A 112 -27.24 -23.97 -6.60
C LYS A 112 -27.34 -22.81 -5.63
N CYS A 113 -27.02 -21.60 -6.09
CA CYS A 113 -26.93 -20.39 -5.27
C CYS A 113 -27.93 -19.33 -5.77
N ASN A 114 -28.30 -18.40 -4.91
CA ASN A 114 -29.08 -17.23 -5.32
C ASN A 114 -28.14 -16.18 -5.96
N VAL A 115 -27.56 -16.55 -7.11
CA VAL A 115 -26.58 -15.73 -7.86
C VAL A 115 -26.97 -15.71 -9.33
N ARG A 116 -26.94 -14.52 -9.94
CA ARG A 116 -27.00 -14.34 -11.39
C ARG A 116 -25.58 -14.11 -11.91
N VAL A 117 -25.22 -14.75 -13.02
CA VAL A 117 -23.98 -14.48 -13.75
C VAL A 117 -24.35 -13.60 -14.94
N GLU A 118 -23.72 -12.45 -15.04
CA GLU A 118 -23.99 -11.47 -16.10
C GLU A 118 -22.68 -11.03 -16.78
N HIS A 119 -22.74 -10.80 -18.08
CA HIS A 119 -21.61 -10.25 -18.82
C HIS A 119 -21.59 -8.73 -18.74
N LEU A 120 -20.40 -8.14 -18.56
CA LEU A 120 -20.24 -6.71 -18.75
C LEU A 120 -20.65 -6.33 -20.18
N ALA A 121 -21.32 -5.19 -20.32
CA ALA A 121 -21.91 -4.75 -21.59
C ALA A 121 -20.85 -4.48 -22.68
N ALA A 122 -19.64 -4.11 -22.28
CA ALA A 122 -18.52 -3.81 -23.20
C ALA A 122 -17.18 -4.25 -22.59
N PRO A 123 -16.15 -4.48 -23.42
CA PRO A 123 -14.78 -4.69 -22.94
C PRO A 123 -14.28 -3.44 -22.20
N ILE A 124 -13.55 -3.64 -21.10
CA ILE A 124 -12.94 -2.58 -20.30
C ILE A 124 -11.42 -2.65 -20.48
N ARG A 125 -10.80 -1.56 -20.93
CA ARG A 125 -9.37 -1.49 -21.26
C ARG A 125 -8.59 -0.57 -20.32
N GLN A 126 -9.31 0.31 -19.60
CA GLN A 126 -8.73 1.26 -18.65
C GLN A 126 -9.75 1.69 -17.62
N LEU A 127 -9.27 2.15 -16.47
CA LEU A 127 -10.12 2.70 -15.41
C LEU A 127 -10.95 3.88 -15.92
N GLY A 128 -12.19 3.98 -15.44
CA GLY A 128 -13.10 5.08 -15.78
C GLY A 128 -13.68 5.03 -17.19
N GLU A 129 -13.40 3.99 -17.99
CA GLU A 129 -13.98 3.82 -19.32
C GLU A 129 -15.49 3.55 -19.26
N VAL A 130 -15.94 2.99 -18.15
CA VAL A 130 -17.37 2.67 -17.92
C VAL A 130 -17.92 3.55 -16.80
N ASN A 131 -19.09 4.13 -17.04
CA ASN A 131 -19.84 4.76 -15.96
C ASN A 131 -20.45 3.65 -15.07
N THR A 132 -19.89 3.49 -13.88
CA THR A 132 -20.28 2.42 -12.94
C THR A 132 -21.72 2.55 -12.43
N SER A 133 -22.33 3.74 -12.50
CA SER A 133 -23.74 3.93 -12.14
C SER A 133 -24.72 3.27 -13.13
N ASN A 134 -24.24 2.90 -14.32
CA ASN A 134 -25.02 2.15 -15.32
C ASN A 134 -24.98 0.63 -15.09
N ILE A 135 -24.19 0.17 -14.12
CA ILE A 135 -24.12 -1.26 -13.74
C ILE A 135 -24.98 -1.46 -12.50
N ASP A 136 -26.23 -1.83 -12.71
CA ASP A 136 -27.23 -2.03 -11.66
C ASP A 136 -27.88 -3.43 -11.75
N PRO A 137 -27.90 -4.18 -10.65
CA PRO A 137 -27.29 -3.90 -9.34
C PRO A 137 -25.76 -4.00 -9.37
N PRO A 138 -25.04 -3.30 -8.46
CA PRO A 138 -23.60 -3.49 -8.33
C PRO A 138 -23.29 -4.90 -7.83
N GLY A 139 -22.22 -5.52 -8.35
CA GLY A 139 -21.86 -6.88 -8.03
C GLY A 139 -20.36 -7.14 -7.98
N LEU A 140 -20.00 -8.41 -7.67
CA LEU A 140 -18.62 -8.87 -7.76
C LEU A 140 -18.18 -8.99 -9.21
N LEU A 141 -16.89 -8.74 -9.46
CA LEU A 141 -16.22 -9.03 -10.71
C LEU A 141 -15.52 -10.40 -10.59
N TYR A 142 -15.66 -11.22 -11.61
CA TYR A 142 -15.11 -12.57 -11.65
C TYR A 142 -13.60 -12.61 -11.58
N LEU A 143 -13.07 -13.52 -10.77
CA LEU A 143 -11.65 -13.86 -10.67
C LEU A 143 -11.45 -15.37 -10.84
N PRO A 144 -10.49 -15.83 -11.67
CA PRO A 144 -10.36 -17.25 -12.02
C PRO A 144 -9.76 -18.13 -10.90
N ASN A 145 -8.91 -17.58 -10.05
CA ASN A 145 -8.21 -18.34 -9.01
C ASN A 145 -8.79 -18.08 -7.62
N LYS A 146 -8.52 -19.01 -6.68
CA LYS A 146 -8.77 -18.78 -5.26
C LYS A 146 -7.93 -17.58 -4.77
N TYR A 147 -8.47 -16.85 -3.80
CA TYR A 147 -7.84 -15.71 -3.20
C TYR A 147 -8.19 -15.56 -1.73
N VAL A 148 -7.39 -14.81 -0.99
CA VAL A 148 -7.63 -14.51 0.42
C VAL A 148 -8.17 -13.10 0.54
N VAL A 149 -9.28 -12.94 1.28
CA VAL A 149 -9.89 -11.64 1.57
C VAL A 149 -9.22 -10.99 2.78
N PRO A 150 -9.29 -9.64 2.91
CA PRO A 150 -8.67 -8.93 4.04
C PRO A 150 -9.18 -9.37 5.41
N GLY A 151 -10.45 -9.66 5.53
CA GLY A 151 -11.09 -10.10 6.77
C GLY A 151 -12.41 -10.82 6.51
N GLY A 152 -12.92 -11.55 7.49
CA GLY A 152 -14.04 -12.49 7.30
C GLY A 152 -15.35 -11.89 6.78
N ARG A 153 -15.55 -10.58 6.91
CA ARG A 153 -16.73 -9.86 6.40
C ARG A 153 -16.70 -9.60 4.89
N PHE A 154 -15.53 -9.77 4.26
CA PHE A 154 -15.32 -9.44 2.86
C PHE A 154 -15.45 -10.67 1.95
N ASN A 155 -15.92 -10.44 0.74
CA ASN A 155 -15.90 -11.40 -0.36
C ASN A 155 -14.98 -10.93 -1.50
N GLU A 156 -14.46 -9.71 -1.42
CA GLU A 156 -13.60 -9.07 -2.40
C GLU A 156 -12.12 -9.34 -2.12
N MET A 157 -11.34 -9.51 -3.18
CA MET A 157 -9.88 -9.42 -3.16
C MET A 157 -9.49 -7.95 -3.31
N TYR A 158 -8.76 -7.41 -2.33
CA TYR A 158 -8.30 -6.02 -2.34
C TYR A 158 -6.86 -5.91 -2.84
N GLY A 159 -6.56 -4.80 -3.52
CA GLY A 159 -5.28 -4.58 -4.19
C GLY A 159 -4.07 -4.63 -3.25
N TRP A 160 -3.87 -3.59 -2.44
CA TRP A 160 -2.66 -3.49 -1.60
C TRP A 160 -2.63 -4.47 -0.42
N ASP A 161 -3.82 -4.83 0.13
CA ASP A 161 -3.96 -5.86 1.18
C ASP A 161 -3.32 -7.17 0.73
N SER A 162 -3.52 -7.51 -0.55
CA SER A 162 -2.99 -8.74 -1.13
C SER A 162 -1.47 -8.82 -1.10
N TYR A 163 -0.74 -7.69 -1.14
CA TYR A 163 0.71 -7.73 -1.00
C TYR A 163 1.13 -8.33 0.35
N PHE A 164 0.56 -7.83 1.43
CA PHE A 164 0.88 -8.32 2.76
C PHE A 164 0.39 -9.75 2.97
N ILE A 165 -0.82 -10.06 2.49
CA ILE A 165 -1.38 -11.41 2.54
C ILE A 165 -0.49 -12.39 1.77
N VAL A 166 -0.04 -12.06 0.56
CA VAL A 166 0.90 -12.87 -0.25
C VAL A 166 2.18 -13.14 0.54
N ARG A 167 2.77 -12.13 1.20
CA ARG A 167 3.93 -12.31 2.07
C ARG A 167 3.67 -13.34 3.18
N GLY A 168 2.52 -13.19 3.88
CA GLY A 168 2.11 -14.14 4.92
C GLY A 168 1.88 -15.56 4.38
N LEU A 169 1.26 -15.70 3.22
CA LEU A 169 1.05 -16.99 2.55
C LEU A 169 2.37 -17.66 2.15
N LEU A 170 3.30 -16.91 1.59
CA LEU A 170 4.64 -17.41 1.25
C LEU A 170 5.38 -17.88 2.51
N ARG A 171 5.29 -17.13 3.60
CA ARG A 171 5.84 -17.51 4.91
C ARG A 171 5.22 -18.81 5.45
N ALA A 172 3.91 -19.00 5.22
CA ALA A 172 3.17 -20.21 5.57
C ALA A 172 3.34 -21.37 4.56
N GLY A 173 4.18 -21.23 3.53
CA GLY A 173 4.42 -22.25 2.50
C GLY A 173 3.27 -22.42 1.48
N ARG A 174 2.31 -21.48 1.44
CA ARG A 174 1.12 -21.51 0.55
C ARG A 174 1.43 -20.84 -0.81
N VAL A 175 2.50 -21.27 -1.47
CA VAL A 175 3.02 -20.64 -2.70
C VAL A 175 2.00 -20.63 -3.84
N ASP A 176 1.26 -21.72 -4.03
CA ASP A 176 0.26 -21.82 -5.11
C ASP A 176 -0.91 -20.86 -4.92
N LEU A 177 -1.37 -20.67 -3.68
CA LEU A 177 -2.43 -19.70 -3.37
C LEU A 177 -1.95 -18.26 -3.59
N ALA A 178 -0.73 -17.96 -3.14
CA ALA A 178 -0.09 -16.65 -3.37
C ALA A 178 0.06 -16.36 -4.88
N ARG A 179 0.51 -17.34 -5.68
CA ARG A 179 0.59 -17.23 -7.13
C ARG A 179 -0.78 -16.99 -7.76
N GLY A 180 -1.82 -17.73 -7.34
CA GLY A 180 -3.19 -17.56 -7.83
C GLY A 180 -3.73 -16.15 -7.59
N MET A 181 -3.40 -15.52 -6.45
CA MET A 181 -3.77 -14.14 -6.17
C MET A 181 -3.08 -13.16 -7.14
N VAL A 182 -1.80 -13.35 -7.43
CA VAL A 182 -1.06 -12.54 -8.41
C VAL A 182 -1.66 -12.71 -9.81
N GLU A 183 -2.00 -13.94 -10.22
CA GLU A 183 -2.64 -14.22 -11.52
C GLU A 183 -4.04 -13.61 -11.63
N ASN A 184 -4.76 -13.45 -10.53
CA ASN A 184 -6.02 -12.71 -10.50
C ASN A 184 -5.82 -11.23 -10.83
N PHE A 185 -4.74 -10.60 -10.39
CA PHE A 185 -4.42 -9.21 -10.79
C PHE A 185 -4.02 -9.11 -12.26
N PHE A 186 -3.34 -10.10 -12.81
CA PHE A 186 -3.12 -10.14 -14.27
C PHE A 186 -4.46 -10.20 -15.01
N PHE A 187 -5.37 -11.04 -14.53
CA PHE A 187 -6.71 -11.13 -15.10
C PHE A 187 -7.48 -9.80 -14.98
N GLU A 188 -7.38 -9.08 -13.86
CA GLU A 188 -7.98 -7.73 -13.72
C GLU A 188 -7.41 -6.74 -14.74
N ILE A 189 -6.09 -6.68 -14.89
CA ILE A 189 -5.42 -5.78 -15.84
C ILE A 189 -5.83 -6.11 -17.28
N GLU A 190 -5.91 -7.38 -17.62
CA GLU A 190 -6.25 -7.85 -18.98
C GLU A 190 -7.73 -7.63 -19.33
N ASN A 191 -8.65 -7.73 -18.35
CA ASN A 191 -10.09 -7.77 -18.58
C ASN A 191 -10.87 -6.58 -17.99
N TYR A 192 -10.31 -5.89 -16.98
CA TYR A 192 -10.93 -4.75 -16.30
C TYR A 192 -10.06 -3.49 -16.37
N GLY A 193 -8.91 -3.55 -17.04
CA GLY A 193 -8.08 -2.40 -17.42
C GLY A 193 -7.02 -1.98 -16.43
N ALA A 194 -7.03 -2.47 -15.18
CA ALA A 194 -6.02 -2.20 -14.14
C ALA A 194 -6.14 -3.19 -12.99
N MET A 195 -5.16 -3.23 -12.09
CA MET A 195 -5.35 -3.73 -10.73
C MET A 195 -6.37 -2.86 -10.02
N LEU A 196 -7.50 -3.42 -9.64
CA LEU A 196 -8.59 -2.68 -9.02
C LEU A 196 -8.37 -2.45 -7.51
N ASN A 197 -9.08 -1.46 -6.95
CA ASN A 197 -9.17 -1.31 -5.50
C ASN A 197 -9.66 -2.61 -4.84
N ALA A 198 -10.72 -3.19 -5.43
CA ALA A 198 -11.17 -4.57 -5.19
C ALA A 198 -12.04 -5.03 -6.37
N ASN A 199 -12.27 -6.32 -6.51
CA ASN A 199 -13.03 -6.89 -7.61
C ASN A 199 -14.56 -6.69 -7.47
N ARG A 200 -14.98 -5.40 -7.49
CA ARG A 200 -16.39 -4.99 -7.57
C ARG A 200 -16.63 -3.97 -8.67
N THR A 201 -17.84 -3.98 -9.23
CA THR A 201 -18.20 -3.13 -10.36
C THR A 201 -18.02 -1.63 -10.10
N TYR A 202 -18.26 -1.15 -8.88
CA TYR A 202 -18.08 0.26 -8.56
C TYR A 202 -16.61 0.68 -8.38
N TYR A 203 -15.67 -0.28 -8.34
CA TYR A 203 -14.23 -0.02 -8.35
C TYR A 203 -13.59 0.05 -9.75
N LEU A 204 -14.38 -0.07 -10.82
CA LEU A 204 -13.90 0.12 -12.18
C LEU A 204 -13.43 1.56 -12.49
N THR A 205 -13.46 2.44 -11.51
CA THR A 205 -12.96 3.82 -11.59
C THR A 205 -11.68 4.05 -10.80
N ARG A 206 -11.20 3.04 -10.02
CA ARG A 206 -10.11 3.31 -9.09
C ARG A 206 -9.26 2.05 -8.79
N SER A 207 -7.94 2.28 -8.66
CA SER A 207 -6.97 1.30 -8.23
C SER A 207 -6.69 1.40 -6.72
N GLN A 208 -5.59 0.78 -6.27
CA GLN A 208 -4.99 0.91 -4.94
C GLN A 208 -3.46 1.02 -5.05
N PRO A 209 -2.71 1.33 -3.96
CA PRO A 209 -1.26 1.47 -4.01
C PRO A 209 -0.58 0.31 -4.74
N PRO A 210 0.30 0.59 -5.73
CA PRO A 210 0.79 -0.39 -6.71
C PRO A 210 1.89 -1.31 -6.14
N PHE A 211 1.52 -2.33 -5.38
CA PHE A 211 2.43 -3.34 -4.84
C PHE A 211 2.61 -4.57 -5.75
N LEU A 212 1.93 -4.64 -6.90
CA LEU A 212 1.89 -5.85 -7.72
C LEU A 212 3.28 -6.32 -8.17
N SER A 213 4.20 -5.42 -8.53
CA SER A 213 5.55 -5.81 -8.92
C SER A 213 6.32 -6.53 -7.82
N SER A 214 6.14 -6.07 -6.58
CA SER A 214 6.75 -6.71 -5.41
C SER A 214 6.13 -8.09 -5.13
N MET A 215 4.80 -8.24 -5.31
CA MET A 215 4.14 -9.57 -5.23
C MET A 215 4.69 -10.54 -6.27
N VAL A 216 4.89 -10.08 -7.52
CA VAL A 216 5.48 -10.90 -8.60
C VAL A 216 6.89 -11.35 -8.24
N VAL A 217 7.73 -10.44 -7.76
CA VAL A 217 9.11 -10.74 -7.35
C VAL A 217 9.13 -11.77 -6.21
N ASP A 218 8.33 -11.55 -5.17
CA ASP A 218 8.29 -12.42 -3.99
C ASP A 218 7.79 -13.84 -4.35
N VAL A 219 6.74 -13.96 -5.16
CA VAL A 219 6.22 -15.26 -5.64
C VAL A 219 7.24 -15.98 -6.50
N TYR A 220 7.88 -15.27 -7.44
CA TYR A 220 8.88 -15.85 -8.33
C TYR A 220 10.09 -16.39 -7.56
N GLU A 221 10.62 -15.62 -6.59
CA GLU A 221 11.74 -16.05 -5.75
C GLU A 221 11.34 -17.24 -4.86
N ALA A 222 10.13 -17.26 -4.30
CA ALA A 222 9.64 -18.38 -3.51
C ALA A 222 9.55 -19.68 -4.35
N GLN A 223 9.07 -19.58 -5.59
CA GLN A 223 9.01 -20.71 -6.52
C GLN A 223 10.42 -21.24 -6.89
N LYS A 224 11.40 -20.36 -7.08
CA LYS A 224 12.80 -20.77 -7.30
C LYS A 224 13.35 -21.58 -6.14
N GLN A 225 13.06 -21.14 -4.91
CA GLN A 225 13.53 -21.84 -3.70
C GLN A 225 12.83 -23.19 -3.52
N ALA A 226 11.52 -23.28 -3.78
CA ALA A 226 10.76 -24.53 -3.66
C ALA A 226 11.11 -25.57 -4.73
N GLY A 227 11.50 -25.13 -5.91
CA GLY A 227 11.61 -25.97 -7.12
C GLY A 227 12.90 -26.78 -7.23
N LYS A 228 13.82 -26.80 -6.26
CA LYS A 228 15.06 -27.60 -6.25
C LYS A 228 15.69 -27.82 -7.65
N GLY A 229 15.80 -26.76 -8.47
CA GLY A 229 16.39 -26.81 -9.81
C GLY A 229 15.39 -26.86 -10.97
N ALA A 230 14.08 -26.84 -10.75
CA ALA A 230 13.12 -26.57 -11.82
C ALA A 230 13.33 -25.14 -12.34
N ARG A 231 13.38 -24.99 -13.69
CA ARG A 231 13.44 -23.65 -14.28
C ARG A 231 12.16 -22.91 -13.95
N PRO A 232 12.24 -21.67 -13.44
CA PRO A 232 11.05 -20.85 -13.23
C PRO A 232 10.25 -20.71 -14.51
N ASP A 233 8.93 -20.61 -14.37
CA ASP A 233 7.99 -20.48 -15.47
C ASP A 233 8.24 -19.16 -16.24
N ARG A 234 8.98 -19.24 -17.35
CA ARG A 234 9.34 -18.09 -18.16
C ARG A 234 8.09 -17.42 -18.77
N ALA A 235 7.12 -18.20 -19.19
CA ALA A 235 5.90 -17.66 -19.81
C ALA A 235 5.07 -16.86 -18.79
N TRP A 236 5.01 -17.34 -17.54
CA TRP A 236 4.38 -16.60 -16.44
C TRP A 236 5.10 -15.27 -16.19
N LEU A 237 6.43 -15.27 -16.19
CA LEU A 237 7.22 -14.07 -15.96
C LEU A 237 7.09 -13.05 -17.11
N GLU A 238 7.00 -13.52 -18.36
CA GLU A 238 6.73 -12.67 -19.52
C GLU A 238 5.33 -12.03 -19.47
N ARG A 239 4.30 -12.79 -19.06
CA ARG A 239 2.96 -12.26 -18.79
C ARG A 239 3.00 -11.20 -17.69
N ALA A 240 3.63 -11.53 -16.57
CA ALA A 240 3.80 -10.61 -15.44
C ALA A 240 4.46 -9.30 -15.88
N TYR A 241 5.55 -9.35 -16.65
CA TYR A 241 6.23 -8.17 -17.17
C TYR A 241 5.28 -7.28 -18.00
N ASN A 242 4.52 -7.88 -18.90
CA ASN A 242 3.60 -7.16 -19.78
C ASN A 242 2.47 -6.48 -18.99
N ASP A 243 1.91 -7.16 -17.99
CA ASP A 243 0.82 -6.61 -17.19
C ASP A 243 1.32 -5.55 -16.20
N LEU A 244 2.48 -5.76 -15.59
CA LEU A 244 3.13 -4.74 -14.77
C LEU A 244 3.46 -3.47 -15.56
N GLU A 245 3.88 -3.60 -16.84
CA GLU A 245 4.13 -2.44 -17.70
C GLU A 245 2.83 -1.67 -18.00
N LYS A 246 1.69 -2.35 -18.19
CA LYS A 246 0.39 -1.71 -18.36
C LYS A 246 -0.04 -0.98 -17.09
N ASP A 247 0.06 -1.63 -15.92
CA ASP A 247 -0.28 -1.04 -14.63
C ASP A 247 0.60 0.18 -14.34
N TYR A 248 1.92 0.07 -14.52
CA TYR A 248 2.84 1.21 -14.40
C TYR A 248 2.47 2.39 -15.31
N LYS A 249 2.07 2.12 -16.56
CA LYS A 249 1.63 3.16 -17.50
C LYS A 249 0.37 3.88 -17.03
N MET A 250 -0.54 3.20 -16.35
CA MET A 250 -1.73 3.82 -15.76
C MET A 250 -1.31 4.85 -14.70
N TRP A 251 -0.41 4.49 -13.80
CA TRP A 251 0.06 5.37 -12.73
C TRP A 251 0.94 6.54 -13.18
N THR A 252 1.53 6.47 -14.37
CA THR A 252 2.50 7.46 -14.88
C THR A 252 1.98 8.28 -16.06
N ARG A 253 0.66 8.31 -16.27
CA ARG A 253 -0.03 9.12 -17.28
C ARG A 253 -1.09 10.00 -16.62
N ALA A 254 -1.54 11.03 -17.34
CA ALA A 254 -2.72 11.78 -16.93
C ALA A 254 -3.94 10.83 -16.82
N PRO A 255 -4.77 10.97 -15.78
CA PRO A 255 -4.76 12.05 -14.78
C PRO A 255 -3.90 11.78 -13.54
N HIS A 256 -3.20 10.64 -13.43
CA HIS A 256 -2.35 10.31 -12.28
C HIS A 256 -1.04 11.12 -12.19
N LEU A 257 -0.79 12.04 -13.11
CA LEU A 257 0.37 12.95 -12.99
C LEU A 257 0.11 14.07 -11.98
N ALA A 258 1.09 14.35 -11.13
CA ALA A 258 1.08 15.43 -10.16
C ALA A 258 1.56 16.75 -10.79
N GLY A 259 0.76 17.34 -11.66
CA GLY A 259 1.11 18.56 -12.41
C GLY A 259 2.40 18.39 -13.21
N ASP A 260 3.25 19.41 -13.19
CA ASP A 260 4.53 19.43 -13.92
C ASP A 260 5.71 18.88 -13.11
N THR A 261 5.47 18.23 -11.96
CA THR A 261 6.53 17.71 -11.10
C THR A 261 7.25 16.50 -11.69
N GLY A 262 6.63 15.79 -12.63
CA GLY A 262 7.07 14.48 -13.11
C GLY A 262 6.83 13.33 -12.14
N LEU A 263 6.20 13.60 -10.99
CA LEU A 263 5.73 12.62 -10.01
C LEU A 263 4.28 12.24 -10.26
N SER A 264 3.79 11.24 -9.54
CA SER A 264 2.43 10.74 -9.64
C SER A 264 1.59 11.11 -8.42
N ARG A 265 0.27 11.13 -8.60
CA ARG A 265 -0.75 11.36 -7.57
C ARG A 265 -1.79 10.25 -7.56
N TYR A 266 -2.59 10.17 -6.50
CA TYR A 266 -3.84 9.40 -6.49
C TYR A 266 -4.94 10.17 -7.19
N TYR A 267 -5.75 9.46 -8.00
CA TYR A 267 -6.83 10.09 -8.76
C TYR A 267 -7.89 9.05 -9.20
N ASP A 268 -8.98 8.94 -8.48
CA ASP A 268 -10.14 8.13 -8.90
C ASP A 268 -10.87 8.82 -10.07
N PHE A 269 -11.19 8.08 -11.12
CA PHE A 269 -11.88 8.57 -12.31
C PHE A 269 -13.38 8.84 -12.08
N GLY A 270 -13.97 8.28 -11.01
CA GLY A 270 -15.39 8.47 -10.70
C GLY A 270 -15.72 9.86 -10.18
N ASP A 271 -16.99 10.21 -10.20
CA ASP A 271 -17.53 11.49 -9.73
C ASP A 271 -18.53 11.29 -8.57
N GLY A 272 -18.72 12.35 -7.79
CA GLY A 272 -19.61 12.34 -6.64
C GLY A 272 -19.13 11.43 -5.50
N PRO A 273 -19.99 11.15 -4.49
CA PRO A 273 -19.64 10.29 -3.37
C PRO A 273 -19.37 8.86 -3.84
N PRO A 274 -18.33 8.17 -3.31
CA PRO A 274 -18.10 6.77 -3.62
C PRO A 274 -19.23 5.90 -3.05
N PRO A 275 -19.71 4.89 -3.79
CA PRO A 275 -20.85 4.06 -3.40
C PRO A 275 -20.71 3.35 -2.05
N GLU A 276 -19.49 2.91 -1.71
CA GLU A 276 -19.19 2.28 -0.43
C GLU A 276 -19.38 3.24 0.75
N ALA A 277 -18.98 4.49 0.62
CA ALA A 277 -19.13 5.48 1.69
C ALA A 277 -20.61 5.88 1.92
N VAL A 278 -21.39 5.96 0.88
CA VAL A 278 -22.84 6.24 1.00
C VAL A 278 -23.54 5.11 1.75
N LYS A 279 -23.13 3.86 1.52
CA LYS A 279 -23.75 2.68 2.11
C LYS A 279 -23.31 2.44 3.55
N ASP A 280 -22.01 2.56 3.81
CA ASP A 280 -21.39 2.08 5.05
C ASP A 280 -21.08 3.20 6.06
N GLU A 281 -21.08 4.47 5.64
CA GLU A 281 -20.68 5.62 6.45
C GLU A 281 -21.83 6.62 6.63
N THR A 282 -22.95 6.17 7.18
CA THR A 282 -24.13 7.01 7.42
C THR A 282 -23.75 8.24 8.26
N GLY A 283 -24.03 9.44 7.71
CA GLY A 283 -23.73 10.71 8.37
C GLY A 283 -22.30 11.23 8.21
N PHE A 284 -21.39 10.50 7.56
CA PHE A 284 -20.02 10.94 7.32
C PHE A 284 -19.97 12.28 6.57
N TYR A 285 -20.62 12.40 5.41
CA TYR A 285 -20.61 13.63 4.62
C TYR A 285 -21.31 14.81 5.30
N ARG A 286 -22.24 14.54 6.21
CA ARG A 286 -22.82 15.59 7.05
C ARG A 286 -21.78 16.16 8.00
N LYS A 287 -21.03 15.31 8.70
CA LYS A 287 -19.92 15.74 9.57
C LYS A 287 -18.87 16.53 8.80
N VAL A 288 -18.55 16.10 7.59
CA VAL A 288 -17.62 16.82 6.69
C VAL A 288 -18.14 18.21 6.35
N ALA A 289 -19.40 18.34 5.93
CA ALA A 289 -19.98 19.63 5.57
C ALA A 289 -20.05 20.57 6.79
N GLU A 290 -20.45 20.05 7.96
CA GLU A 290 -20.45 20.77 9.22
C GLU A 290 -19.02 21.24 9.60
N TYR A 291 -18.03 20.38 9.48
CA TYR A 291 -16.65 20.75 9.78
C TYR A 291 -16.17 21.93 8.91
N PHE A 292 -16.28 21.83 7.60
CA PHE A 292 -15.84 22.90 6.70
C PHE A 292 -16.66 24.19 6.85
N PHE A 293 -17.92 24.07 7.20
CA PHE A 293 -18.74 25.25 7.50
C PHE A 293 -18.20 26.01 8.72
N PHE A 294 -17.81 25.29 9.77
CA PHE A 294 -17.25 25.90 11.00
C PHE A 294 -15.75 26.22 10.89
N HIS A 295 -15.06 25.71 9.87
CA HIS A 295 -13.65 25.96 9.62
C HIS A 295 -13.41 26.55 8.22
N PRO A 296 -13.94 27.76 7.93
CA PRO A 296 -13.96 28.33 6.58
C PRO A 296 -12.54 28.56 5.99
N SER A 297 -11.53 28.72 6.84
CA SER A 297 -10.13 28.83 6.38
C SER A 297 -9.55 27.52 5.83
N GLN A 298 -10.20 26.39 6.08
CA GLN A 298 -9.84 25.07 5.58
C GLN A 298 -10.81 24.57 4.49
N ALA A 299 -11.89 25.31 4.26
CA ALA A 299 -12.97 24.86 3.38
C ALA A 299 -12.61 24.90 1.89
N ASP A 300 -11.70 25.76 1.47
CA ASP A 300 -11.12 25.88 0.11
C ASP A 300 -12.14 25.64 -1.05
N GLY A 301 -13.38 26.13 -0.88
CA GLY A 301 -14.47 25.88 -1.83
C GLY A 301 -15.10 24.49 -1.74
N TYR A 302 -14.79 23.67 -0.73
CA TYR A 302 -15.37 22.33 -0.56
C TYR A 302 -16.85 22.35 -0.13
N VAL A 303 -17.31 23.44 0.51
CA VAL A 303 -18.73 23.66 0.84
C VAL A 303 -19.24 24.83 0.02
N VAL A 304 -20.28 24.58 -0.80
CA VAL A 304 -20.87 25.57 -1.69
C VAL A 304 -22.34 25.76 -1.40
N PRO A 305 -22.88 27.02 -1.48
CA PRO A 305 -24.30 27.27 -1.28
C PRO A 305 -25.13 26.63 -2.40
N VAL A 306 -26.31 26.13 -2.04
CA VAL A 306 -27.32 25.69 -3.02
C VAL A 306 -28.12 26.91 -3.43
N THR A 307 -27.90 27.42 -4.65
CA THR A 307 -28.68 28.52 -5.18
C THR A 307 -30.01 28.03 -5.77
N ALA A 308 -31.13 28.71 -5.45
CA ALA A 308 -32.47 28.32 -5.87
C ALA A 308 -32.72 28.35 -7.39
N SER A 309 -31.80 28.90 -8.19
CA SER A 309 -31.94 29.07 -9.64
C SER A 309 -31.32 27.97 -10.51
N GLY A 310 -30.89 26.88 -9.93
CA GLY A 310 -30.25 25.78 -10.66
C GLY A 310 -30.95 24.45 -10.44
N SER A 311 -32.01 24.17 -11.18
CA SER A 311 -32.62 22.84 -11.30
C SER A 311 -31.75 21.86 -12.14
N GLN A 312 -30.43 22.01 -12.13
CA GLN A 312 -29.56 20.93 -12.48
C GLN A 312 -29.29 20.16 -11.18
N SER A 313 -30.01 19.06 -11.01
CA SER A 313 -29.59 18.00 -10.13
C SER A 313 -28.14 17.66 -10.52
N VAL A 314 -27.16 18.20 -9.80
CA VAL A 314 -25.82 17.66 -9.85
C VAL A 314 -25.98 16.27 -9.28
N ALA A 315 -26.10 15.30 -10.18
CA ALA A 315 -26.18 13.90 -9.84
C ALA A 315 -25.03 13.63 -8.86
N GLY A 316 -25.35 13.22 -7.63
CA GLY A 316 -24.35 12.78 -6.68
C GLY A 316 -24.12 13.64 -5.44
N SER A 317 -24.95 14.62 -5.09
CA SER A 317 -24.86 15.26 -3.78
C SER A 317 -26.08 14.91 -2.91
N PRO A 318 -26.08 13.75 -2.21
CA PRO A 318 -27.21 13.36 -1.36
C PRO A 318 -27.28 14.14 -0.05
N TYR A 319 -26.28 14.99 0.26
CA TYR A 319 -26.18 15.64 1.57
C TYR A 319 -26.19 17.15 1.41
N SER A 320 -27.28 17.78 1.82
CA SER A 320 -27.33 19.22 2.04
C SER A 320 -27.37 19.50 3.54
N LEU A 321 -26.52 20.43 3.98
CA LEU A 321 -26.53 20.97 5.32
C LEU A 321 -27.44 22.18 5.33
N GLN A 322 -28.47 22.19 6.20
CA GLN A 322 -29.30 23.34 6.42
C GLN A 322 -28.76 24.14 7.60
N VAL A 323 -28.36 25.38 7.36
CA VAL A 323 -27.76 26.25 8.37
C VAL A 323 -28.61 27.52 8.50
N CYS A 324 -28.91 27.91 9.73
CA CYS A 324 -29.59 29.13 10.03
C CYS A 324 -28.65 30.34 9.98
N ASP A 325 -29.10 31.47 9.43
CA ASP A 325 -28.30 32.71 9.32
C ASP A 325 -27.99 33.38 10.66
N ALA A 326 -28.70 33.06 11.74
CA ALA A 326 -28.39 33.57 13.06
C ALA A 326 -27.27 32.77 13.67
N ALA A 327 -26.10 33.38 13.81
CA ALA A 327 -25.01 32.87 14.64
C ALA A 327 -25.58 32.61 16.02
N THR A 328 -25.48 31.40 16.46
CA THR A 328 -25.40 30.96 17.84
C THR A 328 -26.23 29.76 18.19
N THR A 329 -25.54 28.85 18.82
CA THR A 329 -26.02 27.74 19.67
C THR A 329 -26.88 26.68 18.98
N MET A 330 -26.38 25.46 19.03
CA MET A 330 -27.01 24.20 18.61
C MET A 330 -28.34 23.87 19.34
N GLU A 331 -28.93 24.82 20.05
CA GLU A 331 -30.16 24.63 20.78
C GLU A 331 -31.29 25.53 20.23
N LYS A 332 -32.11 25.01 19.34
CA LYS A 332 -33.41 25.52 18.85
C LYS A 332 -33.38 26.42 17.60
N THR A 333 -33.93 25.78 16.63
CA THR A 333 -34.65 25.47 15.77
C THR A 333 -35.79 25.92 14.96
N THR A 334 -36.16 27.13 14.78
CA THR A 334 -36.92 27.65 13.65
C THR A 334 -36.09 28.73 12.99
N CYS A 335 -35.43 28.35 11.93
CA CYS A 335 -34.73 29.33 11.12
C CYS A 335 -35.75 30.12 10.30
N GLU A 336 -35.81 31.44 10.45
CA GLU A 336 -36.59 32.32 9.57
C GLU A 336 -36.02 32.31 8.16
N THR A 337 -34.72 32.14 8.01
CA THR A 337 -34.01 31.91 6.73
C THR A 337 -32.98 30.79 6.90
N ALA A 338 -33.17 29.74 6.14
CA ALA A 338 -32.22 28.62 6.10
C ALA A 338 -31.51 28.62 4.76
N ARG A 339 -30.17 28.58 4.81
CA ARG A 339 -29.37 28.35 3.61
C ARG A 339 -29.00 26.86 3.53
N GLN A 340 -29.08 26.34 2.33
CA GLN A 340 -28.61 24.98 2.06
C GLN A 340 -27.20 25.03 1.47
N PHE A 341 -26.34 24.17 1.99
CA PHE A 341 -24.97 23.96 1.50
C PHE A 341 -24.80 22.52 1.08
N LYS A 342 -23.94 22.29 0.10
CA LYS A 342 -23.57 20.96 -0.38
C LYS A 342 -22.05 20.87 -0.51
N LEU A 343 -21.53 19.65 -0.49
CA LEU A 343 -20.12 19.39 -0.82
C LEU A 343 -19.91 19.56 -2.32
N SER A 344 -18.77 20.13 -2.70
CA SER A 344 -18.40 20.36 -4.09
C SER A 344 -17.90 19.09 -4.78
N SER A 345 -17.86 19.10 -6.11
CA SER A 345 -17.24 18.03 -6.89
C SER A 345 -15.76 17.88 -6.58
N ASP A 346 -15.07 18.97 -6.27
CA ASP A 346 -13.65 18.96 -5.90
C ASP A 346 -13.41 18.24 -4.58
N TYR A 347 -14.27 18.45 -3.57
CA TYR A 347 -14.24 17.66 -2.34
C TYR A 347 -14.36 16.16 -2.62
N TYR A 348 -15.38 15.76 -3.41
CA TYR A 348 -15.56 14.34 -3.72
C TYR A 348 -14.40 13.74 -4.51
N LYS A 349 -13.74 14.52 -5.36
CA LYS A 349 -12.53 14.07 -6.06
C LYS A 349 -11.40 13.82 -5.08
N GLY A 350 -11.23 14.66 -4.07
CA GLY A 350 -10.27 14.46 -2.99
C GLY A 350 -10.58 13.20 -2.15
N ASP A 351 -11.82 13.04 -1.69
CA ASP A 351 -12.28 11.87 -0.92
C ASP A 351 -12.08 10.56 -1.70
N ARG A 352 -12.50 10.51 -2.97
CA ARG A 352 -12.27 9.34 -3.84
C ARG A 352 -10.79 9.02 -4.02
N SER A 353 -9.96 10.04 -4.22
CA SER A 353 -8.51 9.87 -4.36
C SER A 353 -7.84 9.43 -3.05
N MET A 354 -8.36 9.87 -1.89
CA MET A 354 -7.93 9.36 -0.59
C MET A 354 -8.23 7.87 -0.46
N ARG A 355 -9.40 7.42 -0.91
CA ARG A 355 -9.76 5.99 -0.89
C ARG A 355 -8.92 5.16 -1.87
N GLU A 356 -8.48 5.73 -3.01
CA GLU A 356 -7.50 5.09 -3.88
C GLU A 356 -6.14 4.92 -3.18
N SER A 357 -5.79 5.85 -2.28
CA SER A 357 -4.55 5.76 -1.51
C SER A 357 -4.55 4.66 -0.44
N GLY A 358 -5.72 4.14 -0.07
CA GLY A 358 -5.92 3.18 1.01
C GLY A 358 -5.89 3.80 2.41
N PHE A 359 -5.61 5.11 2.55
CA PHE A 359 -5.53 5.81 3.85
C PHE A 359 -6.84 6.55 4.19
N ASP A 360 -7.96 5.87 4.03
CA ASP A 360 -9.30 6.42 4.24
C ASP A 360 -9.85 6.04 5.64
N VAL A 361 -10.09 6.99 6.52
CA VAL A 361 -10.00 8.44 6.45
C VAL A 361 -8.76 8.94 7.19
N SER A 362 -8.10 9.98 6.66
CA SER A 362 -6.95 10.66 7.27
C SER A 362 -7.01 12.17 6.99
N PHE A 363 -6.37 12.96 7.85
CA PHE A 363 -6.18 14.40 7.64
C PHE A 363 -4.87 14.74 6.93
N ARG A 364 -4.12 13.74 6.48
CA ARG A 364 -2.83 13.85 5.82
C ARG A 364 -2.82 14.83 4.62
N PHE A 365 -3.87 14.83 3.84
CA PHE A 365 -4.02 15.66 2.64
C PHE A 365 -5.12 16.73 2.83
N GLY A 366 -5.10 17.41 3.95
CA GLY A 366 -6.17 18.30 4.39
C GLY A 366 -7.27 17.54 5.14
N ALA A 367 -8.18 18.28 5.76
CA ALA A 367 -9.26 17.69 6.53
C ALA A 367 -10.06 16.68 5.69
N PHE A 368 -10.27 15.47 6.20
CA PHE A 368 -10.96 14.37 5.53
C PHE A 368 -10.36 13.97 4.17
N GLY A 369 -9.06 14.22 3.95
CA GLY A 369 -8.42 13.91 2.68
C GLY A 369 -8.88 14.73 1.48
N SER A 370 -9.57 15.85 1.72
CA SER A 370 -10.24 16.68 0.72
C SER A 370 -9.35 17.14 -0.45
N ALA A 371 -8.04 17.30 -0.21
CA ALA A 371 -7.07 17.73 -1.22
C ALA A 371 -6.17 16.61 -1.75
N THR A 372 -6.50 15.33 -1.53
CA THR A 372 -5.60 14.20 -1.89
C THR A 372 -5.14 14.27 -3.34
N HIS A 373 -6.04 14.60 -4.26
CA HIS A 373 -5.74 14.72 -5.69
C HIS A 373 -4.83 15.92 -6.06
N HIS A 374 -4.50 16.77 -5.11
CA HIS A 374 -3.56 17.90 -5.27
C HIS A 374 -2.14 17.58 -4.80
N TYR A 375 -1.89 16.36 -4.32
CA TYR A 375 -0.59 15.99 -3.76
C TYR A 375 0.16 14.96 -4.61
N ALA A 376 1.50 15.11 -4.65
CA ALA A 376 2.44 14.04 -4.98
C ALA A 376 2.82 13.33 -3.67
N PRO A 377 2.26 12.14 -3.37
CA PRO A 377 2.49 11.47 -2.10
C PRO A 377 3.83 10.73 -2.07
N VAL A 378 4.46 10.70 -0.89
CA VAL A 378 5.71 9.95 -0.64
C VAL A 378 5.51 8.46 -0.92
N CYS A 379 4.43 7.85 -0.40
CA CYS A 379 4.16 6.43 -0.55
C CYS A 379 4.03 6.00 -2.01
N LEU A 380 3.16 6.64 -2.81
CA LEU A 380 2.94 6.28 -4.21
C LEU A 380 4.23 6.40 -5.03
N ASN A 381 4.97 7.50 -4.86
CA ASN A 381 6.19 7.72 -5.64
C ASN A 381 7.34 6.79 -5.22
N SER A 382 7.38 6.36 -3.95
CA SER A 382 8.29 5.30 -3.49
C SER A 382 7.92 3.93 -4.06
N LEU A 383 6.64 3.61 -4.15
CA LEU A 383 6.15 2.38 -4.77
C LEU A 383 6.45 2.35 -6.27
N LEU A 384 6.28 3.46 -6.98
CA LEU A 384 6.63 3.53 -8.40
C LEU A 384 8.15 3.41 -8.65
N TYR A 385 8.98 3.98 -7.76
CA TYR A 385 10.41 3.69 -7.77
C TYR A 385 10.69 2.18 -7.59
N LYS A 386 10.01 1.55 -6.63
CA LYS A 386 10.14 0.10 -6.40
C LYS A 386 9.67 -0.70 -7.62
N ASN A 387 8.55 -0.32 -8.26
CA ASN A 387 8.08 -0.93 -9.51
C ASN A 387 9.13 -0.86 -10.62
N GLU A 388 9.78 0.28 -10.78
CA GLU A 388 10.86 0.47 -11.77
C GLU A 388 12.05 -0.45 -11.47
N LYS A 389 12.41 -0.63 -10.19
CA LYS A 389 13.47 -1.54 -9.77
C LYS A 389 13.08 -3.01 -9.96
N ASP A 390 11.84 -3.37 -9.67
CA ASP A 390 11.32 -4.72 -9.86
C ASP A 390 11.24 -5.09 -11.34
N LEU A 391 10.75 -4.19 -12.20
CA LEU A 391 10.74 -4.37 -13.65
C LEU A 391 12.14 -4.50 -14.24
N ALA A 392 13.12 -3.77 -13.70
CA ALA A 392 14.52 -3.95 -14.06
C ALA A 392 15.02 -5.36 -13.70
N GLN A 393 14.70 -5.85 -12.50
CA GLN A 393 15.07 -7.19 -12.05
C GLN A 393 14.39 -8.29 -12.88
N ILE A 394 13.10 -8.14 -13.17
CA ILE A 394 12.33 -9.06 -14.01
C ILE A 394 12.94 -9.09 -15.44
N SER A 395 13.34 -7.93 -15.97
CA SER A 395 14.01 -7.85 -17.27
C SER A 395 15.33 -8.63 -17.29
N VAL A 396 16.12 -8.57 -16.20
CA VAL A 396 17.33 -9.41 -16.06
C VAL A 396 16.96 -10.90 -16.07
N TRP A 397 15.95 -11.32 -15.33
CA TRP A 397 15.51 -12.72 -15.31
C TRP A 397 15.01 -13.22 -16.69
N LEU A 398 14.43 -12.32 -17.49
CA LEU A 398 14.02 -12.58 -18.86
C LEU A 398 15.17 -12.53 -19.87
N GLY A 399 16.37 -12.12 -19.44
CA GLY A 399 17.55 -11.97 -20.32
C GLY A 399 17.51 -10.71 -21.19
N ASN A 400 16.78 -9.67 -20.78
CA ASN A 400 16.68 -8.40 -21.49
C ASN A 400 17.41 -7.28 -20.74
N ASP A 401 18.73 -7.23 -20.91
CA ASP A 401 19.60 -6.27 -20.24
C ASP A 401 19.32 -4.81 -20.66
N GLU A 402 18.85 -4.59 -21.87
CA GLU A 402 18.54 -3.25 -22.34
C GLU A 402 17.31 -2.67 -21.63
N ASN A 403 16.24 -3.44 -21.52
CA ASN A 403 15.08 -3.04 -20.73
C ASN A 403 15.46 -2.83 -19.24
N ALA A 404 16.32 -3.68 -18.70
CA ALA A 404 16.79 -3.53 -17.33
C ALA A 404 17.52 -2.19 -17.10
N LYS A 405 18.36 -1.76 -18.06
CA LYS A 405 19.02 -0.45 -18.01
C LYS A 405 18.02 0.70 -18.08
N GLN A 406 17.03 0.62 -18.99
CA GLN A 406 16.01 1.66 -19.12
C GLN A 406 15.16 1.81 -17.86
N TRP A 407 14.75 0.71 -17.24
CA TRP A 407 14.00 0.74 -15.97
C TRP A 407 14.84 1.29 -14.81
N ASN A 408 16.11 0.89 -14.72
CA ASN A 408 17.02 1.47 -13.72
C ASN A 408 17.21 2.98 -13.93
N GLN A 409 17.30 3.45 -15.17
CA GLN A 409 17.39 4.89 -15.46
C GLN A 409 16.13 5.64 -15.00
N ARG A 410 14.94 5.11 -15.27
CA ARG A 410 13.67 5.67 -14.80
C ARG A 410 13.61 5.75 -13.27
N ALA A 411 14.07 4.71 -12.58
CA ALA A 411 14.16 4.69 -11.12
C ALA A 411 15.09 5.80 -10.59
N GLU A 412 16.26 5.98 -11.20
CA GLU A 412 17.17 7.06 -10.81
C GLU A 412 16.60 8.46 -11.08
N ASP A 413 15.87 8.63 -12.17
CA ASP A 413 15.23 9.92 -12.48
C ASP A 413 14.07 10.22 -11.52
N ARG A 414 13.23 9.22 -11.19
CA ARG A 414 12.21 9.36 -10.13
C ARG A 414 12.82 9.69 -8.78
N LYS A 415 13.90 9.03 -8.40
CA LYS A 415 14.65 9.31 -7.16
C LYS A 415 15.11 10.77 -7.08
N LYS A 416 15.60 11.34 -8.18
CA LYS A 416 15.97 12.78 -8.24
C LYS A 416 14.77 13.68 -7.97
N LEU A 417 13.60 13.34 -8.56
CA LEU A 417 12.36 14.10 -8.35
C LEU A 417 11.84 13.98 -6.92
N ILE A 418 11.86 12.76 -6.35
CA ILE A 418 11.52 12.53 -4.94
C ILE A 418 12.41 13.39 -4.03
N ASN A 419 13.72 13.37 -4.25
CA ASN A 419 14.64 14.19 -3.47
C ASN A 419 14.39 15.69 -3.62
N ARG A 420 13.99 16.13 -4.80
CA ARG A 420 13.71 17.55 -5.07
C ARG A 420 12.43 18.03 -4.39
N TYR A 421 11.37 17.25 -4.44
CA TYR A 421 10.04 17.71 -4.04
C TYR A 421 9.58 17.18 -2.68
N LEU A 422 10.06 15.99 -2.26
CA LEU A 422 9.52 15.30 -1.10
C LEU A 422 10.50 15.19 0.08
N TRP A 423 11.78 15.51 -0.09
CA TRP A 423 12.77 15.47 1.00
C TRP A 423 12.92 16.83 1.67
N ASN A 424 12.71 16.87 2.99
CA ASN A 424 12.99 18.06 3.82
C ASN A 424 14.29 17.88 4.57
N GLN A 425 15.35 18.58 4.10
CA GLN A 425 16.68 18.49 4.68
C GLN A 425 16.75 19.01 6.13
N GLN A 426 15.94 20.02 6.48
CA GLN A 426 15.97 20.61 7.83
C GLN A 426 15.31 19.69 8.86
N GLN A 427 14.21 19.04 8.48
CA GLN A 427 13.49 18.13 9.36
C GLN A 427 14.03 16.69 9.30
N GLY A 428 14.85 16.36 8.30
CA GLY A 428 15.39 15.03 8.10
C GLY A 428 14.31 13.97 7.82
N MET A 429 13.24 14.35 7.13
CA MET A 429 12.08 13.50 6.84
C MET A 429 11.56 13.73 5.42
N PHE A 430 10.82 12.75 4.90
CA PHE A 430 10.06 12.88 3.67
C PHE A 430 8.64 13.35 3.95
N PHE A 431 8.17 14.30 3.13
CA PHE A 431 6.84 14.90 3.20
C PHE A 431 6.17 14.89 1.83
N ASP A 432 4.85 14.86 1.81
CA ASP A 432 4.08 15.01 0.59
C ASP A 432 4.18 16.42 0.03
N PHE A 433 4.02 16.57 -1.27
CA PHE A 433 4.13 17.86 -1.94
C PHE A 433 2.80 18.23 -2.61
N ASN A 434 2.20 19.34 -2.20
CA ASN A 434 1.05 19.90 -2.86
C ASN A 434 1.50 20.68 -4.10
N PHE A 435 1.28 20.11 -5.28
CA PHE A 435 1.73 20.69 -6.54
C PHE A 435 0.83 21.85 -7.03
N VAL A 436 -0.40 21.98 -6.52
CA VAL A 436 -1.29 23.10 -6.83
C VAL A 436 -0.86 24.36 -6.10
N SER A 437 -0.59 24.26 -4.80
CA SER A 437 -0.09 25.37 -3.99
C SER A 437 1.44 25.54 -4.08
N ASN A 438 2.14 24.59 -4.72
CA ASN A 438 3.60 24.51 -4.81
C ASN A 438 4.29 24.54 -3.43
N LYS A 439 3.75 23.76 -2.48
CA LYS A 439 4.24 23.71 -1.10
C LYS A 439 4.42 22.27 -0.62
N MET A 440 5.49 22.04 0.12
CA MET A 440 5.67 20.81 0.87
C MET A 440 4.69 20.78 2.06
N SER A 441 4.09 19.64 2.32
CA SER A 441 3.27 19.42 3.51
C SER A 441 4.11 19.53 4.79
N SER A 442 3.48 19.92 5.88
CA SER A 442 4.07 19.85 7.23
C SER A 442 3.50 18.68 8.04
N TYR A 443 2.55 17.93 7.48
CA TYR A 443 1.90 16.82 8.18
C TYR A 443 2.87 15.64 8.32
N VAL A 444 3.20 15.29 9.54
CA VAL A 444 4.16 14.22 9.85
C VAL A 444 3.44 12.88 9.79
N TYR A 445 3.83 12.03 8.84
CA TYR A 445 3.11 10.81 8.51
C TYR A 445 4.04 9.60 8.32
N ALA A 446 3.59 8.42 8.70
CA ALA A 446 4.37 7.17 8.62
C ALA A 446 4.79 6.78 7.19
N SER A 447 4.21 7.42 6.17
CA SER A 447 4.69 7.26 4.79
C SER A 447 6.17 7.64 4.60
N MET A 448 6.78 8.37 5.54
CA MET A 448 8.22 8.68 5.50
C MET A 448 9.12 7.44 5.55
N PHE A 449 8.60 6.27 5.94
CA PHE A 449 9.33 5.01 5.95
C PHE A 449 9.33 4.29 4.59
N TYR A 450 8.41 4.63 3.67
CA TYR A 450 8.36 4.02 2.33
C TYR A 450 9.65 4.17 1.52
N PRO A 451 10.35 5.32 1.53
CA PRO A 451 11.64 5.47 0.86
C PRO A 451 12.72 4.53 1.39
N LEU A 452 12.69 4.20 2.69
CA LEU A 452 13.60 3.22 3.29
C LEU A 452 13.23 1.82 2.84
N TRP A 453 11.95 1.44 2.92
CA TRP A 453 11.46 0.15 2.48
C TRP A 453 11.77 -0.09 0.99
N ALA A 454 11.52 0.88 0.13
CA ALA A 454 11.81 0.80 -1.30
C ALA A 454 13.32 0.79 -1.64
N GLY A 455 14.19 1.14 -0.69
CA GLY A 455 15.63 1.23 -0.89
C GLY A 455 16.09 2.45 -1.69
N LEU A 456 15.26 3.49 -1.78
CA LEU A 456 15.61 4.71 -2.52
C LEU A 456 16.35 5.75 -1.69
N ALA A 457 16.18 5.76 -0.37
CA ALA A 457 16.83 6.72 0.51
C ALA A 457 18.37 6.60 0.42
N THR A 458 19.09 7.72 0.59
CA THR A 458 20.53 7.64 0.82
C THR A 458 20.82 7.19 2.26
N LYS A 459 22.07 6.83 2.57
CA LYS A 459 22.45 6.47 3.94
C LYS A 459 22.23 7.61 4.92
N GLU A 460 22.49 8.84 4.47
CA GLU A 460 22.29 10.07 5.26
C GLU A 460 20.80 10.33 5.51
N GLN A 461 19.95 10.15 4.50
CA GLN A 461 18.50 10.26 4.63
C GLN A 461 17.95 9.18 5.57
N ALA A 462 18.38 7.94 5.40
CA ALA A 462 17.95 6.85 6.27
C ALA A 462 18.37 7.09 7.73
N LYS A 463 19.58 7.64 7.96
CA LYS A 463 20.05 8.05 9.30
C LYS A 463 19.16 9.13 9.89
N ALA A 464 18.78 10.14 9.10
CA ALA A 464 17.91 11.21 9.57
C ALA A 464 16.49 10.71 9.88
N VAL A 465 15.92 9.86 9.02
CA VAL A 465 14.61 9.23 9.24
C VAL A 465 14.65 8.34 10.50
N ALA A 466 15.68 7.50 10.67
CA ALA A 466 15.84 6.70 11.88
C ALA A 466 15.96 7.56 13.15
N GLY A 467 16.64 8.70 13.08
CA GLY A 467 16.70 9.67 14.19
C GLY A 467 15.35 10.32 14.53
N ASN A 468 14.37 10.25 13.64
CA ASN A 468 13.01 10.75 13.85
C ASN A 468 12.01 9.67 14.31
N VAL A 469 12.41 8.40 14.43
CA VAL A 469 11.54 7.28 14.85
C VAL A 469 10.84 7.58 16.18
N GLY A 470 11.55 8.13 17.16
CA GLY A 470 10.98 8.45 18.47
C GLY A 470 9.81 9.45 18.45
N ARG A 471 9.58 10.18 17.36
CA ARG A 471 8.37 11.01 17.20
C ARG A 471 7.12 10.17 17.00
N PHE A 472 7.27 9.01 16.39
CA PHE A 472 6.17 8.07 16.11
C PHE A 472 6.03 7.01 17.20
N GLU A 473 7.14 6.44 17.66
CA GLU A 473 7.15 5.28 18.55
C GLU A 473 6.23 5.44 19.76
N ARG A 474 5.37 4.46 19.96
CA ARG A 474 4.44 4.36 21.09
C ARG A 474 4.56 2.95 21.69
N PRO A 475 4.03 2.70 22.89
CA PRO A 475 4.16 1.39 23.55
C PRO A 475 3.70 0.17 22.74
N GLY A 476 2.86 0.36 21.73
CA GLY A 476 2.33 -0.70 20.84
C GLY A 476 2.86 -0.65 19.42
N GLY A 477 3.86 0.18 19.11
CA GLY A 477 4.43 0.33 17.78
C GLY A 477 4.27 1.74 17.19
N ILE A 478 4.11 1.85 15.88
CA ILE A 478 4.10 3.10 15.11
C ILE A 478 2.66 3.49 14.74
N PRO A 479 2.14 4.64 15.22
CA PRO A 479 0.91 5.22 14.70
C PRO A 479 1.12 5.82 13.30
N MET A 480 0.02 6.08 12.61
CA MET A 480 0.06 6.62 11.25
C MET A 480 0.56 8.05 11.16
N SER A 481 0.25 8.87 12.17
CA SER A 481 0.67 10.28 12.24
C SER A 481 1.08 10.67 13.66
N THR A 482 1.54 11.90 13.82
CA THR A 482 1.77 12.49 15.14
C THR A 482 0.57 13.26 15.68
N ASP A 483 -0.46 13.43 14.86
CA ASP A 483 -1.64 14.25 15.15
C ASP A 483 -2.86 13.35 15.40
N ASP A 484 -3.54 13.55 16.53
CA ASP A 484 -4.81 12.91 16.85
C ASP A 484 -5.96 13.73 16.26
N THR A 485 -6.54 13.23 15.18
CA THR A 485 -7.63 13.89 14.46
C THR A 485 -8.97 13.18 14.65
N GLY A 486 -8.99 12.08 15.38
CA GLY A 486 -10.12 11.17 15.45
C GLY A 486 -10.27 10.26 14.23
N ALA A 487 -9.44 10.44 13.19
CA ALA A 487 -9.49 9.62 11.99
C ALA A 487 -8.71 8.32 12.16
N GLN A 488 -9.23 7.23 11.55
CA GLN A 488 -8.66 5.89 11.74
C GLN A 488 -7.25 5.69 11.15
N TRP A 489 -6.83 6.53 10.22
CA TRP A 489 -5.49 6.53 9.63
C TRP A 489 -4.61 7.66 10.16
N ASP A 490 -4.86 8.09 11.40
CA ASP A 490 -4.03 9.03 12.15
C ASP A 490 -3.73 8.47 13.56
N LEU A 491 -3.04 9.23 14.44
CA LEU A 491 -2.87 8.87 15.84
C LEU A 491 -4.26 8.70 16.49
N PRO A 492 -4.52 7.70 17.34
CA PRO A 492 -3.56 6.79 17.99
C PRO A 492 -3.41 5.42 17.31
N TYR A 493 -3.86 5.26 16.07
CA TYR A 493 -3.97 3.96 15.44
C TYR A 493 -2.69 3.57 14.70
N GLY A 494 -2.26 2.31 14.92
CA GLY A 494 -1.21 1.60 14.18
C GLY A 494 -1.80 0.42 13.42
N TRP A 495 -1.18 0.08 12.28
CA TRP A 495 -1.66 -0.87 11.30
C TRP A 495 -0.54 -1.83 10.91
N GLY A 496 -0.81 -3.14 10.96
CA GLY A 496 0.21 -4.17 10.74
C GLY A 496 0.98 -4.05 9.44
N ASN A 497 0.33 -3.60 8.38
CA ASN A 497 0.96 -3.37 7.08
C ASN A 497 2.01 -2.23 7.12
N ILE A 498 1.74 -1.15 7.83
CA ILE A 498 2.65 -0.02 7.95
C ILE A 498 3.78 -0.31 8.93
N GLU A 499 3.48 -1.01 10.04
CA GLU A 499 4.51 -1.54 10.93
C GLU A 499 5.54 -2.38 10.16
N MET A 500 5.07 -3.31 9.34
CA MET A 500 5.92 -4.16 8.52
C MET A 500 6.83 -3.34 7.58
N LEU A 501 6.27 -2.37 6.86
CA LEU A 501 7.06 -1.53 5.93
C LEU A 501 8.08 -0.66 6.67
N ALA A 502 7.72 -0.06 7.80
CA ALA A 502 8.62 0.77 8.59
C ALA A 502 9.79 -0.03 9.16
N ILE A 503 9.49 -1.19 9.75
CA ILE A 503 10.49 -2.08 10.36
C ILE A 503 11.42 -2.66 9.29
N GLU A 504 10.89 -3.15 8.17
CA GLU A 504 11.71 -3.65 7.05
C GLU A 504 12.59 -2.54 6.48
N GLY A 505 12.07 -1.31 6.37
CA GLY A 505 12.82 -0.15 5.94
C GLY A 505 13.99 0.16 6.86
N LEU A 506 13.79 0.16 8.17
CA LEU A 506 14.85 0.37 9.15
C LEU A 506 15.93 -0.74 9.07
N ARG A 507 15.53 -2.02 9.00
CA ARG A 507 16.45 -3.16 8.85
C ARG A 507 17.29 -3.07 7.58
N ARG A 508 16.70 -2.66 6.46
CA ARG A 508 17.41 -2.51 5.17
C ARG A 508 18.63 -1.59 5.27
N TYR A 509 18.57 -0.59 6.14
CA TYR A 509 19.67 0.36 6.36
C TYR A 509 20.50 0.06 7.62
N GLY A 510 20.28 -1.07 8.26
CA GLY A 510 21.09 -1.55 9.40
C GLY A 510 20.65 -0.99 10.76
N TYR A 511 19.48 -0.33 10.86
CA TYR A 511 18.91 0.13 12.13
C TYR A 511 18.17 -1.01 12.84
N ASN A 512 18.89 -2.14 13.04
CA ASN A 512 18.32 -3.37 13.56
C ASN A 512 17.79 -3.22 14.99
N SER A 513 18.49 -2.46 15.84
CA SER A 513 18.06 -2.22 17.22
C SER A 513 16.70 -1.53 17.32
N ASP A 514 16.46 -0.51 16.48
CA ASP A 514 15.16 0.16 16.42
C ASP A 514 14.09 -0.76 15.83
N ALA A 515 14.43 -1.46 14.76
CA ALA A 515 13.55 -2.42 14.11
C ALA A 515 13.14 -3.56 15.06
N ASP A 516 14.07 -4.12 15.85
CA ASP A 516 13.80 -5.18 16.81
C ASP A 516 12.90 -4.70 17.95
N ARG A 517 13.18 -3.51 18.49
CA ARG A 517 12.40 -2.90 19.56
C ARG A 517 10.95 -2.66 19.13
N ILE A 518 10.74 -1.98 17.99
CA ILE A 518 9.40 -1.69 17.47
C ILE A 518 8.66 -2.98 17.10
N SER A 519 9.37 -3.96 16.50
CA SER A 519 8.77 -5.29 16.24
C SER A 519 8.26 -5.92 17.53
N TYR A 520 9.04 -5.87 18.60
CA TYR A 520 8.65 -6.43 19.87
C TYR A 520 7.44 -5.71 20.49
N GLU A 521 7.41 -4.38 20.43
CA GLU A 521 6.29 -3.56 20.92
C GLU A 521 4.98 -3.95 20.21
N PHE A 522 5.01 -4.03 18.87
CA PHE A 522 3.85 -4.42 18.08
C PHE A 522 3.43 -5.87 18.32
N LEU A 523 4.37 -6.82 18.22
CA LEU A 523 4.10 -8.25 18.39
C LEU A 523 3.56 -8.55 19.80
N SER A 524 4.14 -7.96 20.84
CA SER A 524 3.69 -8.17 22.22
C SER A 524 2.29 -7.60 22.45
N MET A 525 1.97 -6.44 21.86
CA MET A 525 0.62 -5.88 21.90
C MET A 525 -0.40 -6.80 21.21
N VAL A 526 -0.09 -7.27 19.99
CA VAL A 526 -0.99 -8.16 19.25
C VAL A 526 -1.19 -9.48 20.00
N ALA A 527 -0.12 -10.08 20.53
CA ALA A 527 -0.19 -11.35 21.29
C ALA A 527 -0.96 -11.19 22.60
N GLU A 528 -0.78 -10.10 23.33
CA GLU A 528 -1.52 -9.80 24.57
C GLU A 528 -3.03 -9.66 24.31
N ASN A 529 -3.41 -8.91 23.26
CA ASN A 529 -4.82 -8.77 22.87
C ASN A 529 -5.39 -10.09 22.35
N PHE A 530 -4.63 -10.87 21.55
CA PHE A 530 -5.06 -12.19 21.10
C PHE A 530 -5.37 -13.12 22.28
N ARG A 531 -4.51 -13.15 23.30
CA ARG A 531 -4.72 -13.98 24.49
C ARG A 531 -6.00 -13.59 25.25
N ARG A 532 -6.39 -12.31 25.23
CA ARG A 532 -7.62 -11.81 25.86
C ARG A 532 -8.85 -12.07 25.00
N ASP A 533 -8.75 -11.79 23.68
CA ASP A 533 -9.89 -11.70 22.77
C ASP A 533 -10.06 -12.96 21.91
N GLY A 534 -9.05 -13.83 21.84
CA GLY A 534 -9.01 -14.97 20.92
C GLY A 534 -8.94 -14.60 19.43
N ASN A 535 -8.68 -13.33 19.11
CA ASN A 535 -8.72 -12.82 17.73
C ASN A 535 -7.62 -11.81 17.46
N ILE A 536 -7.16 -11.79 16.19
CA ILE A 536 -6.32 -10.72 15.65
C ILE A 536 -7.21 -9.69 14.97
N ARG A 537 -6.90 -8.40 15.13
CA ARG A 537 -7.69 -7.27 14.63
C ARG A 537 -7.01 -6.58 13.44
N GLU A 538 -7.81 -5.77 12.75
CA GLU A 538 -7.40 -4.95 11.62
C GLU A 538 -6.39 -3.88 12.03
N LYS A 539 -6.67 -3.16 13.11
CA LYS A 539 -5.87 -2.05 13.66
C LYS A 539 -5.86 -2.08 15.18
N TYR A 540 -4.93 -1.36 15.76
CA TYR A 540 -4.78 -1.27 17.21
C TYR A 540 -4.56 0.18 17.64
N ASN A 541 -5.01 0.53 18.85
CA ASN A 541 -4.56 1.74 19.49
C ASN A 541 -3.17 1.47 20.09
N VAL A 542 -2.12 1.96 19.40
CA VAL A 542 -0.73 1.71 19.80
C VAL A 542 -0.28 2.52 21.02
N VAL A 543 -1.04 3.55 21.40
CA VAL A 543 -0.79 4.34 22.61
C VAL A 543 -1.21 3.56 23.85
N THR A 544 -2.42 3.02 23.85
CA THR A 544 -3.00 2.26 24.98
C THR A 544 -2.76 0.76 24.87
N ARG A 545 -2.16 0.27 23.77
CA ARG A 545 -1.95 -1.14 23.45
C ARG A 545 -3.24 -1.96 23.41
N SER A 546 -4.32 -1.39 22.84
CA SER A 546 -5.65 -2.00 22.85
C SER A 546 -6.13 -2.37 21.46
N SER A 547 -6.81 -3.54 21.37
CA SER A 547 -7.60 -3.94 20.21
C SER A 547 -8.93 -3.19 20.10
N GLU A 548 -9.34 -2.47 21.15
CA GLU A 548 -10.52 -1.60 21.16
C GLU A 548 -10.15 -0.28 20.46
N ALA A 549 -10.28 -0.28 19.14
CA ALA A 549 -9.94 0.85 18.28
C ALA A 549 -11.25 1.44 17.70
N HIS A 550 -11.81 2.42 18.41
CA HIS A 550 -13.02 3.13 18.02
C HIS A 550 -12.65 4.49 17.43
N ALA A 551 -12.44 4.55 16.13
CA ALA A 551 -12.19 5.81 15.45
C ALA A 551 -13.49 6.62 15.34
N GLU A 552 -13.42 7.94 15.57
CA GLU A 552 -14.57 8.83 15.38
C GLU A 552 -14.91 9.00 13.89
N LEU A 553 -13.87 8.93 13.05
CA LEU A 553 -13.95 9.07 11.61
C LEU A 553 -13.34 7.84 10.93
N GLY A 554 -14.14 7.14 10.14
CA GLY A 554 -13.80 5.89 9.45
C GLY A 554 -14.74 4.75 9.79
N TYR A 555 -14.27 3.52 9.65
CA TYR A 555 -15.09 2.33 9.91
C TYR A 555 -15.32 2.14 11.42
N GLN A 556 -16.59 1.98 11.79
CA GLN A 556 -16.99 1.76 13.18
C GLN A 556 -16.55 0.38 13.72
N MET A 557 -16.32 -0.57 12.81
CA MET A 557 -15.96 -1.94 13.17
C MET A 557 -14.46 -2.18 13.02
N ASN A 558 -13.81 -2.66 14.08
CA ASN A 558 -12.46 -3.19 14.01
C ASN A 558 -12.52 -4.67 13.63
N VAL A 559 -12.26 -4.97 12.35
CA VAL A 559 -12.48 -6.29 11.74
C VAL A 559 -11.55 -7.34 12.36
N ILE A 560 -12.10 -8.53 12.61
CA ILE A 560 -11.37 -9.69 13.17
C ILE A 560 -10.75 -10.56 12.08
N GLY A 561 -9.66 -11.25 12.41
CA GLY A 561 -8.98 -12.20 11.53
C GLY A 561 -8.31 -11.52 10.35
N PHE A 562 -7.75 -10.31 10.54
CA PHE A 562 -7.33 -9.47 9.41
C PHE A 562 -6.00 -9.92 8.79
N GLY A 563 -6.03 -10.14 7.46
CA GLY A 563 -4.96 -10.77 6.71
C GLY A 563 -3.60 -10.06 6.79
N TRP A 564 -3.54 -8.73 6.69
CA TRP A 564 -2.27 -8.02 6.81
C TRP A 564 -1.67 -8.05 8.21
N THR A 565 -2.50 -8.06 9.28
CA THR A 565 -1.98 -8.19 10.66
C THR A 565 -1.46 -9.61 10.90
N ASN A 566 -2.17 -10.63 10.39
CA ASN A 566 -1.69 -12.01 10.39
C ASN A 566 -0.32 -12.12 9.72
N ALA A 567 -0.17 -11.53 8.54
CA ALA A 567 1.08 -11.53 7.78
C ALA A 567 2.20 -10.77 8.51
N ALA A 568 1.90 -9.56 9.00
CA ALA A 568 2.86 -8.75 9.75
C ALA A 568 3.36 -9.50 10.99
N PHE A 569 2.46 -10.18 11.72
CA PHE A 569 2.86 -10.99 12.87
C PHE A 569 3.86 -12.08 12.47
N LEU A 570 3.60 -12.83 11.39
CA LEU A 570 4.49 -13.89 10.93
C LEU A 570 5.84 -13.35 10.44
N GLU A 571 5.84 -12.29 9.63
CA GLU A 571 7.06 -11.71 9.06
C GLU A 571 7.94 -11.06 10.13
N LEU A 572 7.35 -10.28 11.03
CA LEU A 572 8.08 -9.61 12.08
C LEU A 572 8.62 -10.61 13.14
N LEU A 573 7.83 -11.62 13.50
CA LEU A 573 8.28 -12.68 14.40
C LEU A 573 9.46 -13.48 13.81
N HIS A 574 9.39 -13.80 12.51
CA HIS A 574 10.48 -14.50 11.81
C HIS A 574 11.78 -13.69 11.79
N ALA A 575 11.66 -12.36 11.67
CA ALA A 575 12.82 -11.46 11.63
C ALA A 575 13.33 -11.05 13.03
N LEU A 576 12.56 -11.32 14.08
CA LEU A 576 12.91 -10.97 15.46
C LEU A 576 14.08 -11.82 15.97
N PRO A 577 15.05 -11.27 16.74
CA PRO A 577 16.08 -12.07 17.40
C PRO A 577 15.47 -13.16 18.29
N ARG A 578 16.11 -14.33 18.28
CA ARG A 578 15.60 -15.53 18.98
C ARG A 578 15.31 -15.27 20.46
N GLU A 579 16.21 -14.59 21.15
CA GLU A 579 16.04 -14.26 22.59
C GLU A 579 14.78 -13.42 22.83
N MET A 580 14.47 -12.48 21.92
CA MET A 580 13.26 -11.65 22.02
C MET A 580 11.99 -12.46 21.70
N ALA A 581 12.06 -13.38 20.73
CA ALA A 581 10.94 -14.28 20.42
C ALA A 581 10.66 -15.26 21.60
N GLU A 582 11.69 -15.79 22.24
CA GLU A 582 11.57 -16.63 23.43
C GLU A 582 10.99 -15.85 24.61
N ARG A 583 11.44 -14.62 24.82
CA ARG A 583 10.88 -13.72 25.84
C ARG A 583 9.40 -13.44 25.57
N LEU A 584 9.04 -13.12 24.31
CA LEU A 584 7.65 -12.89 23.92
C LEU A 584 6.76 -14.12 24.22
N ALA A 585 7.27 -15.32 23.96
CA ALA A 585 6.55 -16.56 24.26
C ALA A 585 6.33 -16.77 25.78
N LEU A 586 7.36 -16.56 26.58
CA LEU A 586 7.27 -16.66 28.03
C LEU A 586 6.26 -15.68 28.63
N GLU A 587 6.16 -14.48 28.06
CA GLU A 587 5.14 -13.48 28.48
C GLU A 587 3.70 -13.97 28.20
N GLN A 588 3.51 -14.81 27.17
CA GLN A 588 2.18 -15.37 26.87
C GLN A 588 1.76 -16.49 27.83
N GLU A 589 2.68 -17.12 28.52
CA GLU A 589 2.41 -18.17 29.52
C GLU A 589 2.06 -17.60 30.90
N GLN A 590 2.38 -16.33 31.15
CA GLN A 590 2.09 -15.68 32.42
C GLN A 590 0.59 -15.30 32.54
N PRO A 591 0.01 -15.22 33.75
CA PRO A 591 -1.34 -14.69 33.91
C PRO A 591 -1.50 -13.31 33.29
N LEU A 592 -2.67 -13.04 32.67
CA LEU A 592 -2.96 -11.69 32.17
C LEU A 592 -2.88 -10.68 33.32
N PRO A 593 -2.26 -9.52 33.13
CA PRO A 593 -2.31 -8.46 34.13
C PRO A 593 -3.77 -8.10 34.39
N ALA A 594 -4.10 -7.87 35.67
CA ALA A 594 -5.44 -7.43 36.07
C ALA A 594 -5.81 -6.19 35.25
N ALA A 595 -7.03 -6.18 34.66
CA ALA A 595 -7.51 -5.03 33.88
C ALA A 595 -7.28 -3.75 34.72
N ARG A 596 -6.50 -2.81 34.15
CA ARG A 596 -6.41 -1.47 34.74
C ARG A 596 -7.79 -0.83 34.57
N GLN A 597 -8.48 -0.68 35.69
CA GLN A 597 -9.78 0.01 35.77
C GLN A 597 -9.64 1.49 35.41
#